data_8c155d8339bdb68a6b5de2e3ad384b51
#
_entry.id   8c155d8339bdb68a6b5de2e3ad384b51
#
_cell.length_a   1.000
_cell.length_b   1.000
_cell.length_c   1.000
_cell.angle_alpha   90.00
_cell.angle_beta   90.00
_cell.angle_gamma   90.00
#
_symmetry.space_group_name_H-M   'P 1'
#
loop_
_entity.id
_entity.type
_entity.pdbx_description
1 polymer ?
#
loop_
_entity_poly.entity_id
_entity_poly.type
_entity_poly.pdbx_seq_one_letter_code
_entity_poly.pdbx_strand_id
1 'polypeptide(L)'
;QETGSRVTYLVSTDEGKTWQETTVAQKDLTDGVYQYKAVVTDAAGNTSETAVQKVVVDTTTPQAGELTLSDLNDTGVSVTDQITQDKNFNLKLEVQETGSRVTYLVSTDEGKTWQETTVAQKDLTDGVYQYKAVVTDAAGNTSE
;
A
#
# COMPACT_ATOMS: atom_id res chain seq x y z
N GLN A 1 -34.33 10.73 11.58
CA GLN A 1 -35.15 9.52 11.35
C GLN A 1 -36.57 9.75 11.86
N GLU A 2 -37.51 9.35 11.07
CA GLU A 2 -38.94 9.55 11.38
C GLU A 2 -39.40 8.52 12.41
N THR A 3 -40.23 8.93 13.35
CA THR A 3 -40.81 8.06 14.35
C THR A 3 -41.64 6.96 13.67
N GLY A 4 -41.42 5.72 14.07
CA GLY A 4 -42.08 4.57 13.45
C GLY A 4 -41.45 4.07 12.18
N SER A 5 -40.30 4.68 11.76
CA SER A 5 -39.57 4.24 10.60
C SER A 5 -38.72 3.03 10.91
N ARG A 6 -38.46 2.27 9.87
CA ARG A 6 -37.53 1.15 9.93
C ARG A 6 -36.35 1.42 9.01
N VAL A 7 -35.15 1.07 9.46
CA VAL A 7 -33.94 1.26 8.66
C VAL A 7 -33.39 -0.12 8.29
N THR A 8 -33.12 -0.31 7.00
CA THR A 8 -32.49 -1.50 6.48
C THR A 8 -31.16 -1.13 5.86
N TYR A 9 -30.11 -1.83 6.27
CA TYR A 9 -28.78 -1.59 5.73
C TYR A 9 -28.49 -2.60 4.64
N LEU A 10 -27.96 -2.14 3.51
CA LEU A 10 -27.71 -2.98 2.35
C LEU A 10 -26.25 -2.88 1.94
N VAL A 11 -25.71 -3.99 1.43
CA VAL A 11 -24.35 -4.06 0.94
C VAL A 11 -24.35 -4.64 -0.47
N SER A 12 -23.48 -4.10 -1.32
CA SER A 12 -23.26 -4.63 -2.66
C SER A 12 -21.77 -4.96 -2.80
N THR A 13 -21.50 -6.13 -3.38
CA THR A 13 -20.13 -6.56 -3.68
C THR A 13 -19.90 -6.65 -5.21
N ASP A 14 -20.86 -6.20 -6.00
CA ASP A 14 -20.78 -6.26 -7.46
C ASP A 14 -20.99 -4.88 -8.11
N GLU A 15 -20.53 -3.85 -7.40
CA GLU A 15 -20.57 -2.46 -7.89
C GLU A 15 -21.99 -1.92 -8.05
N GLY A 16 -22.87 -2.33 -7.14
CA GLY A 16 -24.22 -1.80 -7.10
C GLY A 16 -25.22 -2.55 -7.97
N LYS A 17 -24.83 -3.65 -8.61
CA LYS A 17 -25.75 -4.42 -9.44
C LYS A 17 -26.78 -5.15 -8.61
N THR A 18 -26.36 -5.77 -7.51
CA THR A 18 -27.25 -6.43 -6.57
C THR A 18 -26.94 -5.97 -5.14
N TRP A 19 -27.96 -6.01 -4.29
CA TRP A 19 -27.82 -5.55 -2.91
C TRP A 19 -28.37 -6.61 -1.97
N GLN A 20 -27.69 -6.79 -0.83
CA GLN A 20 -28.11 -7.75 0.19
C GLN A 20 -28.22 -7.02 1.52
N GLU A 21 -29.17 -7.48 2.34
CA GLU A 21 -29.36 -6.91 3.67
C GLU A 21 -28.17 -7.25 4.55
N THR A 22 -27.75 -6.27 5.36
CA THR A 22 -26.63 -6.46 6.27
C THR A 22 -26.94 -5.79 7.61
N THR A 23 -25.98 -5.82 8.53
CA THR A 23 -26.16 -5.24 9.87
C THR A 23 -25.26 -4.03 10.04
N VAL A 24 -25.43 -3.36 11.17
CA VAL A 24 -24.64 -2.15 11.46
C VAL A 24 -23.16 -2.48 11.58
N ALA A 25 -22.83 -3.60 12.23
CA ALA A 25 -21.45 -4.00 12.45
C ALA A 25 -20.94 -4.82 11.27
N GLN A 26 -19.89 -4.34 10.62
CA GLN A 26 -19.22 -5.06 9.53
C GLN A 26 -17.91 -5.60 10.06
N LYS A 27 -17.69 -6.89 9.89
CA LYS A 27 -16.50 -7.54 10.42
C LYS A 27 -16.08 -8.73 9.58
N ASP A 28 -14.82 -9.10 9.68
CA ASP A 28 -14.27 -10.26 8.99
C ASP A 28 -14.44 -10.16 7.47
N LEU A 29 -14.39 -8.92 6.95
CA LEU A 29 -14.52 -8.70 5.50
C LEU A 29 -13.31 -9.22 4.77
N THR A 30 -13.54 -9.83 3.62
CA THR A 30 -12.45 -10.23 2.73
C THR A 30 -12.07 -9.07 1.83
N ASP A 31 -10.92 -9.18 1.17
CA ASP A 31 -10.47 -8.15 0.25
C ASP A 31 -11.49 -7.96 -0.86
N GLY A 32 -11.76 -6.72 -1.20
CA GLY A 32 -12.70 -6.38 -2.25
C GLY A 32 -13.28 -4.99 -2.08
N VAL A 33 -14.20 -4.67 -2.97
CA VAL A 33 -14.89 -3.38 -2.98
C VAL A 33 -16.30 -3.59 -2.46
N TYR A 34 -16.67 -2.81 -1.46
CA TYR A 34 -17.98 -2.90 -0.82
C TYR A 34 -18.68 -1.55 -0.93
N GLN A 35 -19.95 -1.59 -1.31
CA GLN A 35 -20.79 -0.41 -1.32
C GLN A 35 -21.92 -0.60 -0.34
N TYR A 36 -22.30 0.45 0.36
CA TYR A 36 -23.31 0.41 1.41
C TYR A 36 -24.31 1.52 1.23
N LYS A 37 -25.56 1.23 1.54
CA LYS A 37 -26.59 2.23 1.64
C LYS A 37 -27.62 1.82 2.68
N ALA A 38 -28.43 2.76 3.11
CA ALA A 38 -29.52 2.48 4.03
C ALA A 38 -30.84 2.87 3.38
N VAL A 39 -31.86 2.07 3.62
CA VAL A 39 -33.22 2.32 3.16
C VAL A 39 -34.09 2.57 4.38
N VAL A 40 -34.76 3.73 4.41
CA VAL A 40 -35.68 4.08 5.48
C VAL A 40 -37.09 3.87 4.97
N THR A 41 -37.88 3.07 5.70
CA THR A 41 -39.26 2.76 5.34
C THR A 41 -40.15 3.31 6.45
N ASP A 42 -41.14 4.14 6.11
CA ASP A 42 -42.05 4.69 7.10
C ASP A 42 -43.22 3.69 7.36
N ALA A 43 -44.10 4.05 8.29
CA ALA A 43 -45.18 3.18 8.68
C ALA A 43 -46.16 2.92 7.53
N ALA A 44 -46.23 3.79 6.56
CA ALA A 44 -47.12 3.67 5.41
C ALA A 44 -46.49 2.89 4.24
N GLY A 45 -45.21 2.51 4.38
CA GLY A 45 -44.52 1.77 3.33
C GLY A 45 -43.74 2.62 2.36
N ASN A 46 -43.69 3.93 2.57
CA ASN A 46 -42.86 4.80 1.73
C ASN A 46 -41.39 4.63 2.07
N THR A 47 -40.54 4.65 1.08
CA THR A 47 -39.11 4.41 1.28
C THR A 47 -38.27 5.55 0.72
N SER A 48 -37.09 5.73 1.33
CA SER A 48 -36.06 6.60 0.77
C SER A 48 -34.70 5.96 1.04
N GLU A 49 -33.72 6.31 0.23
CA GLU A 49 -32.38 5.74 0.32
C GLU A 49 -31.36 6.80 0.57
N THR A 50 -30.31 6.42 1.30
CA THR A 50 -29.17 7.31 1.48
C THR A 50 -28.24 7.25 0.26
N ALA A 51 -27.30 8.18 0.21
CA ALA A 51 -26.22 8.08 -0.76
C ALA A 51 -25.38 6.82 -0.48
N VAL A 52 -24.75 6.31 -1.53
CA VAL A 52 -23.95 5.09 -1.44
C VAL A 52 -22.56 5.44 -0.90
N GLN A 53 -22.09 4.64 0.06
CA GLN A 53 -20.74 4.75 0.60
C GLN A 53 -19.92 3.57 0.07
N LYS A 54 -18.74 3.88 -0.44
CA LYS A 54 -17.86 2.87 -1.02
C LYS A 54 -16.64 2.65 -0.13
N VAL A 55 -16.35 1.40 0.17
CA VAL A 55 -15.20 1.01 0.98
C VAL A 55 -14.41 -0.05 0.24
N VAL A 56 -13.09 0.13 0.16
CA VAL A 56 -12.20 -0.86 -0.43
C VAL A 56 -11.44 -1.51 0.72
N VAL A 57 -11.57 -2.83 0.84
CA VAL A 57 -10.83 -3.61 1.81
C VAL A 57 -9.67 -4.27 1.10
N ASP A 58 -8.45 -3.95 1.53
CA ASP A 58 -7.24 -4.48 0.92
C ASP A 58 -6.26 -4.80 2.04
N THR A 59 -6.08 -6.09 2.31
CA THR A 59 -5.16 -6.57 3.33
C THR A 59 -3.94 -7.26 2.73
N THR A 60 -3.84 -7.26 1.40
CA THR A 60 -2.76 -7.92 0.68
C THR A 60 -1.53 -7.03 0.68
N THR A 61 -0.37 -7.60 1.07
CA THR A 61 0.88 -6.85 1.00
C THR A 61 1.31 -6.68 -0.45
N PRO A 62 1.87 -5.52 -0.81
CA PRO A 62 2.37 -5.32 -2.16
C PRO A 62 3.64 -6.13 -2.40
N GLN A 63 3.98 -6.31 -3.67
CA GLN A 63 5.26 -6.91 -4.02
C GLN A 63 6.33 -5.83 -3.98
N ALA A 64 7.39 -6.08 -3.21
CA ALA A 64 8.48 -5.11 -3.13
C ALA A 64 9.34 -5.12 -4.39
N GLY A 65 9.42 -6.27 -5.06
CA GLY A 65 10.29 -6.40 -6.20
C GLY A 65 11.74 -6.57 -5.79
N GLU A 66 12.64 -6.34 -6.72
CA GLU A 66 14.06 -6.51 -6.46
C GLU A 66 14.77 -5.17 -6.53
N LEU A 67 15.47 -4.82 -5.45
CA LEU A 67 16.25 -3.59 -5.39
C LEU A 67 17.65 -3.86 -5.90
N THR A 68 18.07 -3.11 -6.91
CA THR A 68 19.41 -3.23 -7.49
C THR A 68 20.11 -1.89 -7.47
N LEU A 69 21.44 -1.94 -7.65
CA LEU A 69 22.24 -0.75 -7.79
C LEU A 69 22.54 -0.55 -9.27
N SER A 70 22.25 0.64 -9.77
CA SER A 70 22.54 0.97 -11.16
C SER A 70 23.64 2.03 -11.23
N ASP A 71 24.39 2.02 -12.32
CA ASP A 71 25.49 2.94 -12.55
C ASP A 71 26.61 2.80 -11.51
N LEU A 72 26.66 1.69 -10.79
CA LEU A 72 27.74 1.38 -9.88
C LEU A 72 28.91 0.78 -10.66
N ASN A 73 30.07 1.42 -10.56
CA ASN A 73 31.28 0.90 -11.14
C ASN A 73 32.00 0.07 -10.08
N ASP A 74 31.82 -1.24 -10.15
CA ASP A 74 32.39 -2.14 -9.16
C ASP A 74 33.85 -2.36 -9.47
N THR A 75 34.73 -1.79 -8.64
CA THR A 75 36.17 -1.83 -8.83
C THR A 75 36.80 -2.80 -7.84
N GLY A 76 38.12 -3.04 -8.00
CA GLY A 76 38.85 -3.93 -7.10
C GLY A 76 39.09 -5.28 -7.73
N VAL A 77 39.32 -6.29 -6.89
CA VAL A 77 39.69 -7.63 -7.37
C VAL A 77 38.51 -8.43 -7.91
N SER A 78 37.29 -8.04 -7.51
CA SER A 78 36.06 -8.66 -8.03
C SER A 78 35.14 -7.57 -8.54
N VAL A 79 34.49 -7.83 -9.67
CA VAL A 79 33.55 -6.86 -10.25
C VAL A 79 32.09 -7.17 -9.86
N THR A 80 31.88 -8.12 -8.96
CA THR A 80 30.52 -8.52 -8.56
C THR A 80 30.29 -8.49 -7.04
N ASP A 81 31.29 -8.12 -6.24
CA ASP A 81 31.17 -8.13 -4.78
C ASP A 81 30.76 -6.77 -4.19
N GLN A 82 30.58 -5.78 -5.04
CA GLN A 82 30.18 -4.42 -4.65
C GLN A 82 31.15 -3.74 -3.69
N ILE A 83 32.40 -4.18 -3.67
CA ILE A 83 33.50 -3.50 -2.98
C ILE A 83 34.12 -2.58 -4.01
N THR A 84 33.95 -1.27 -3.86
CA THR A 84 34.22 -0.34 -4.95
C THR A 84 34.82 0.97 -4.45
N GLN A 85 35.51 1.65 -5.34
CA GLN A 85 35.96 3.01 -5.14
C GLN A 85 34.92 4.02 -5.63
N ASP A 86 33.87 3.55 -6.25
CA ASP A 86 32.82 4.40 -6.80
C ASP A 86 31.99 4.99 -5.68
N LYS A 87 31.87 6.30 -5.65
CA LYS A 87 31.11 7.03 -4.63
C LYS A 87 29.73 7.46 -5.14
N ASN A 88 29.41 7.11 -6.36
CA ASN A 88 28.19 7.57 -7.01
C ASN A 88 27.51 6.40 -7.70
N PHE A 89 26.25 6.18 -7.38
CA PHE A 89 25.43 5.17 -8.05
C PHE A 89 23.96 5.48 -7.79
N ASN A 90 23.08 4.73 -8.41
CA ASN A 90 21.64 4.90 -8.25
C ASN A 90 21.01 3.62 -7.75
N LEU A 91 19.93 3.79 -6.99
CA LEU A 91 19.10 2.68 -6.57
C LEU A 91 18.02 2.47 -7.61
N LYS A 92 17.70 1.21 -7.89
CA LYS A 92 16.68 0.87 -8.87
C LYS A 92 15.81 -0.24 -8.36
N LEU A 93 14.49 -0.03 -8.40
CA LEU A 93 13.51 -1.04 -8.04
C LEU A 93 12.82 -1.52 -9.31
N GLU A 94 12.93 -2.83 -9.59
CA GLU A 94 12.47 -3.39 -10.86
C GLU A 94 10.95 -3.48 -10.96
N VAL A 95 10.28 -3.94 -9.91
CA VAL A 95 8.84 -4.19 -9.95
C VAL A 95 8.17 -3.37 -8.87
N GLN A 96 7.12 -2.67 -9.26
CA GLN A 96 6.39 -1.81 -8.35
C GLN A 96 4.92 -1.86 -8.71
N GLU A 97 4.08 -2.05 -7.71
CA GLU A 97 2.64 -2.07 -7.91
C GLU A 97 2.12 -0.68 -8.21
N THR A 98 1.20 -0.58 -9.16
CA THR A 98 0.59 0.69 -9.52
C THR A 98 -0.12 1.31 -8.33
N GLY A 99 0.13 2.59 -8.07
CA GLY A 99 -0.46 3.28 -6.94
C GLY A 99 0.30 3.14 -5.63
N SER A 100 1.41 2.40 -5.65
CA SER A 100 2.24 2.22 -4.48
C SER A 100 3.22 3.38 -4.32
N ARG A 101 3.69 3.55 -3.08
CA ARG A 101 4.74 4.50 -2.76
C ARG A 101 5.98 3.72 -2.33
N VAL A 102 7.14 4.17 -2.79
CA VAL A 102 8.41 3.52 -2.46
C VAL A 102 9.25 4.47 -1.61
N THR A 103 9.76 3.94 -0.50
CA THR A 103 10.70 4.67 0.35
C THR A 103 12.02 3.91 0.36
N TYR A 104 13.11 4.59 0.06
CA TYR A 104 14.45 4.01 0.04
C TYR A 104 15.12 4.31 1.37
N LEU A 105 15.78 3.29 1.94
CA LEU A 105 16.43 3.39 3.23
C LEU A 105 17.88 2.95 3.13
N VAL A 106 18.74 3.58 3.91
CA VAL A 106 20.15 3.26 3.98
C VAL A 106 20.56 3.03 5.42
N SER A 107 21.43 2.05 5.64
CA SER A 107 22.03 1.78 6.93
C SER A 107 23.56 1.86 6.81
N THR A 108 24.19 2.54 7.76
CA THR A 108 25.65 2.62 7.83
C THR A 108 26.19 1.89 9.06
N ASP A 109 25.33 1.19 9.81
CA ASP A 109 25.71 0.48 11.02
C ASP A 109 25.34 -1.00 10.97
N GLU A 110 25.38 -1.58 9.76
CA GLU A 110 25.13 -3.00 9.52
C GLU A 110 23.70 -3.41 9.83
N GLY A 111 22.76 -2.51 9.53
CA GLY A 111 21.34 -2.82 9.64
C GLY A 111 20.72 -2.53 11.01
N LYS A 112 21.48 -1.91 11.91
CA LYS A 112 20.94 -1.60 13.23
C LYS A 112 19.97 -0.43 13.20
N THR A 113 20.30 0.59 12.41
CA THR A 113 19.40 1.73 12.18
C THR A 113 19.32 2.05 10.71
N TRP A 114 18.18 2.61 10.28
CA TRP A 114 17.91 2.93 8.89
C TRP A 114 17.45 4.38 8.77
N GLN A 115 17.91 5.04 7.71
CA GLN A 115 17.53 6.41 7.42
C GLN A 115 16.98 6.50 5.99
N GLU A 116 16.02 7.38 5.79
CA GLU A 116 15.45 7.60 4.48
C GLU A 116 16.50 8.24 3.57
N THR A 117 16.52 7.79 2.32
CA THR A 117 17.44 8.32 1.33
C THR A 117 16.75 8.45 -0.02
N THR A 118 17.50 8.89 -1.02
CA THR A 118 16.96 9.07 -2.37
C THR A 118 17.57 8.04 -3.31
N VAL A 119 17.05 8.01 -4.54
CA VAL A 119 17.53 7.08 -5.56
C VAL A 119 19.00 7.32 -5.88
N ALA A 120 19.40 8.58 -6.00
CA ALA A 120 20.77 8.94 -6.37
C ALA A 120 21.67 8.97 -5.14
N GLN A 121 22.71 8.15 -5.15
CA GLN A 121 23.73 8.12 -4.11
C GLN A 121 25.00 8.74 -4.68
N LYS A 122 25.55 9.72 -4.00
CA LYS A 122 26.74 10.39 -4.49
C LYS A 122 27.59 10.95 -3.36
N ASP A 123 28.87 11.13 -3.66
CA ASP A 123 29.84 11.70 -2.71
C ASP A 123 29.91 10.92 -1.41
N LEU A 124 29.76 9.60 -1.48
CA LEU A 124 29.80 8.74 -0.31
C LEU A 124 31.21 8.68 0.28
N THR A 125 31.28 8.64 1.61
CA THR A 125 32.55 8.43 2.28
C THR A 125 32.81 6.94 2.43
N ASP A 126 34.06 6.59 2.76
CA ASP A 126 34.41 5.19 2.94
C ASP A 126 33.55 4.56 4.02
N GLY A 127 33.11 3.35 3.78
CA GLY A 127 32.28 2.63 4.72
C GLY A 127 31.45 1.56 4.05
N VAL A 128 30.68 0.87 4.87
CA VAL A 128 29.75 -0.15 4.42
C VAL A 128 28.33 0.41 4.44
N TYR A 129 27.66 0.32 3.32
CA TYR A 129 26.31 0.84 3.16
C TYR A 129 25.37 -0.30 2.80
N GLN A 130 24.25 -0.38 3.49
CA GLN A 130 23.20 -1.34 3.16
C GLN A 130 21.96 -0.56 2.76
N TYR A 131 21.23 -1.09 1.78
CA TYR A 131 20.06 -0.41 1.23
C TYR A 131 18.87 -1.35 1.18
N LYS A 132 17.70 -0.80 1.40
CA LYS A 132 16.46 -1.53 1.18
C LYS A 132 15.38 -0.56 0.71
N ALA A 133 14.32 -1.11 0.16
CA ALA A 133 13.16 -0.32 -0.26
C ALA A 133 11.93 -0.86 0.45
N VAL A 134 11.08 0.06 0.88
CA VAL A 134 9.79 -0.28 1.48
C VAL A 134 8.71 0.18 0.52
N VAL A 135 7.84 -0.73 0.12
CA VAL A 135 6.73 -0.44 -0.78
C VAL A 135 5.45 -0.40 0.04
N THR A 136 4.72 0.71 -0.07
CA THR A 136 3.45 0.90 0.64
C THR A 136 2.34 1.06 -0.39
N ASP A 137 1.31 0.23 -0.31
CA ASP A 137 0.19 0.35 -1.24
C ASP A 137 -0.81 1.42 -0.78
N ALA A 138 -1.85 1.63 -1.58
CA ALA A 138 -2.83 2.68 -1.31
C ALA A 138 -3.61 2.45 0.00
N ALA A 139 -3.70 1.21 0.44
CA ALA A 139 -4.40 0.86 1.68
C ALA A 139 -3.50 0.89 2.92
N GLY A 140 -2.18 1.12 2.73
CA GLY A 140 -1.24 1.19 3.84
C GLY A 140 -0.51 -0.10 4.14
N ASN A 141 -0.69 -1.16 3.34
CA ASN A 141 0.08 -2.39 3.50
C ASN A 141 1.49 -2.19 3.00
N THR A 142 2.47 -2.79 3.69
CA THR A 142 3.87 -2.59 3.34
C THR A 142 4.59 -3.91 3.13
N SER A 143 5.66 -3.87 2.31
CA SER A 143 6.61 -4.97 2.16
C SER A 143 8.00 -4.39 1.92
N GLU A 144 9.02 -5.21 2.14
CA GLU A 144 10.43 -4.81 2.00
C GLU A 144 11.18 -5.73 1.09
#